data_9fd78eb61c762d4b0239d4cff1af2ad2
#
_entry.id   9fd78eb61c762d4b0239d4cff1af2ad2
#
_cell.length_a   1.000
_cell.length_b   1.000
_cell.length_c   1.000
_cell.angle_alpha   90.00
_cell.angle_beta   90.00
_cell.angle_gamma   90.00
#
_symmetry.space_group_name_H-M   'P 1'
#
loop_
_entity.id
_entity.type
_entity.pdbx_description
1 polymer ?
#
loop_
_entity_poly.entity_id
_entity_poly.type
_entity_poly.pdbx_seq_one_letter_code
_entity_poly.pdbx_strand_id
1 'polypeptide(L)'
;MSSVPDDGQQSKERAVEAPGKRLLMEAALRLSSQSRSLSSLGLRELAREAGLNPNTFYRHFKDVDDLGLAMIRNISTQLRQPLRDLRREAAARAVQGEHASMPKLMGIDMGRGKRVCHETVNLFFDFVADNAEAFIIGVRELHGASPAMREALREVMDEFADDMAEDIVEFKLLPALVPEGVVRRVSSLISRNLFQMSLDFIGEPERRAEIRLEAEEQVLFLFTGASVLQGLEAMGSLGGSR
;
A
#
# COMPACT_ATOMS: atom_id res chain seq x y z
N MET A 1 -36.89 -18.15 -38.32
CA MET A 1 -37.10 -17.20 -37.20
C MET A 1 -36.07 -17.55 -36.14
N SER A 2 -34.95 -16.91 -36.23
CA SER A 2 -33.79 -17.13 -35.32
C SER A 2 -33.77 -16.04 -34.27
N SER A 3 -33.93 -16.42 -33.02
CA SER A 3 -33.77 -15.56 -31.87
C SER A 3 -32.27 -15.39 -31.57
N VAL A 4 -31.77 -14.15 -31.66
CA VAL A 4 -30.46 -13.75 -31.19
C VAL A 4 -30.52 -13.61 -29.68
N PRO A 5 -29.59 -14.14 -28.88
CA PRO A 5 -29.47 -13.82 -27.46
C PRO A 5 -28.87 -12.41 -27.31
N ASP A 6 -29.56 -11.62 -26.53
CA ASP A 6 -29.17 -10.28 -26.08
C ASP A 6 -27.95 -10.42 -25.12
N ASP A 7 -26.78 -10.06 -25.60
CA ASP A 7 -25.56 -9.91 -24.80
C ASP A 7 -25.68 -8.65 -23.94
N GLY A 8 -26.31 -8.81 -22.79
CA GLY A 8 -26.39 -7.81 -21.74
C GLY A 8 -24.98 -7.42 -21.28
N GLN A 9 -24.50 -6.30 -21.78
CA GLN A 9 -23.33 -5.58 -21.29
C GLN A 9 -23.45 -5.33 -19.79
N GLN A 10 -22.77 -6.15 -19.01
CA GLN A 10 -22.44 -5.81 -17.63
C GLN A 10 -21.29 -4.78 -17.66
N SER A 11 -21.60 -3.54 -18.02
CA SER A 11 -20.80 -2.41 -17.63
C SER A 11 -20.81 -2.36 -16.09
N LYS A 12 -19.70 -2.78 -15.46
CA LYS A 12 -19.41 -2.44 -14.08
C LYS A 12 -19.35 -0.92 -13.99
N GLU A 13 -20.50 -0.32 -13.68
CA GLU A 13 -20.57 1.05 -13.23
C GLU A 13 -19.61 1.18 -12.04
N ARG A 14 -18.48 1.85 -12.24
CA ARG A 14 -17.76 2.49 -11.13
C ARG A 14 -18.81 3.41 -10.52
N ALA A 15 -19.25 3.07 -9.32
CA ALA A 15 -20.20 3.89 -8.58
C ALA A 15 -19.58 5.29 -8.48
N VAL A 16 -20.12 6.23 -9.28
CA VAL A 16 -19.68 7.63 -9.25
C VAL A 16 -20.01 8.13 -7.85
N GLU A 17 -19.00 8.36 -7.05
CA GLU A 17 -19.15 8.83 -5.67
C GLU A 17 -19.97 10.12 -5.68
N ALA A 18 -20.98 10.21 -4.80
CA ALA A 18 -21.89 11.36 -4.76
C ALA A 18 -21.08 12.66 -4.59
N PRO A 19 -21.30 13.69 -5.44
CA PRO A 19 -20.49 14.91 -5.44
C PRO A 19 -20.31 15.54 -4.06
N GLY A 20 -21.33 15.53 -3.23
CA GLY A 20 -21.26 16.06 -1.87
C GLY A 20 -20.33 15.26 -0.94
N LYS A 21 -20.26 13.94 -1.12
CA LYS A 21 -19.35 13.07 -0.35
C LYS A 21 -17.91 13.40 -0.66
N ARG A 22 -17.57 13.53 -1.95
CA ARG A 22 -16.22 13.90 -2.41
C ARG A 22 -15.80 15.28 -1.89
N LEU A 23 -16.67 16.29 -2.00
CA LEU A 23 -16.39 17.64 -1.50
C LEU A 23 -16.11 17.67 -0.01
N LEU A 24 -16.81 16.86 0.80
CA LEU A 24 -16.56 16.76 2.24
C LEU A 24 -15.21 16.10 2.55
N MET A 25 -14.82 15.06 1.81
CA MET A 25 -13.51 14.42 1.96
C MET A 25 -12.37 15.35 1.55
N GLU A 26 -12.51 16.10 0.44
CA GLU A 26 -11.55 17.11 0.01
C GLU A 26 -11.43 18.25 1.04
N ALA A 27 -12.53 18.70 1.62
CA ALA A 27 -12.52 19.69 2.70
C ALA A 27 -11.79 19.18 3.96
N ALA A 28 -12.01 17.92 4.32
CA ALA A 28 -11.32 17.29 5.44
C ALA A 28 -9.80 17.19 5.19
N LEU A 29 -9.35 16.84 3.98
CA LEU A 29 -7.95 16.85 3.59
C LEU A 29 -7.34 18.24 3.79
N ARG A 30 -7.94 19.28 3.22
CA ARG A 30 -7.42 20.66 3.34
C ARG A 30 -7.34 21.14 4.79
N LEU A 31 -8.37 20.88 5.61
CA LEU A 31 -8.41 21.33 7.00
C LEU A 31 -7.45 20.57 7.91
N SER A 32 -7.17 19.29 7.61
CA SER A 32 -6.31 18.45 8.45
C SER A 32 -4.85 18.45 8.03
N SER A 33 -4.53 18.80 6.78
CA SER A 33 -3.14 18.74 6.26
C SER A 33 -2.18 19.64 7.05
N GLN A 34 -2.66 20.77 7.56
CA GLN A 34 -1.79 21.78 8.15
C GLN A 34 -1.35 21.52 9.60
N SER A 35 -2.09 20.79 10.44
CA SER A 35 -1.68 20.38 11.81
C SER A 35 -2.81 19.79 12.68
N ARG A 36 -4.02 19.67 12.17
CA ARG A 36 -5.20 19.26 12.97
C ARG A 36 -5.51 17.78 12.75
N SER A 37 -5.83 17.06 13.83
CA SER A 37 -6.41 15.72 13.73
C SER A 37 -7.82 15.80 13.11
N LEU A 38 -8.18 14.81 12.31
CA LEU A 38 -9.54 14.65 11.76
C LEU A 38 -10.59 14.71 12.86
N SER A 39 -10.35 14.03 13.98
CA SER A 39 -11.26 13.98 15.12
C SER A 39 -11.51 15.34 15.79
N SER A 40 -10.67 16.35 15.53
CA SER A 40 -10.83 17.72 16.05
C SER A 40 -11.67 18.62 15.15
N LEU A 41 -12.05 18.16 13.94
CA LEU A 41 -12.81 18.96 12.99
C LEU A 41 -14.30 19.01 13.36
N GLY A 42 -14.85 20.22 13.31
CA GLY A 42 -16.29 20.42 13.51
C GLY A 42 -17.09 20.12 12.24
N LEU A 43 -18.23 19.43 12.37
CA LEU A 43 -19.10 19.08 11.22
C LEU A 43 -19.57 20.33 10.44
N ARG A 44 -19.85 21.45 11.16
CA ARG A 44 -20.25 22.72 10.53
C ARG A 44 -19.09 23.37 9.79
N GLU A 45 -17.88 23.23 10.30
CA GLU A 45 -16.65 23.71 9.66
C GLU A 45 -16.38 22.94 8.36
N LEU A 46 -16.45 21.61 8.42
CA LEU A 46 -16.33 20.75 7.25
C LEU A 46 -17.33 21.07 6.14
N ALA A 47 -18.60 21.19 6.51
CA ALA A 47 -19.64 21.53 5.54
C ALA A 47 -19.41 22.92 4.91
N ARG A 48 -19.04 23.91 5.70
CA ARG A 48 -18.73 25.25 5.22
C ARG A 48 -17.53 25.27 4.29
N GLU A 49 -16.45 24.55 4.64
CA GLU A 49 -15.26 24.42 3.79
C GLU A 49 -15.59 23.71 2.46
N ALA A 50 -16.49 22.73 2.51
CA ALA A 50 -16.97 22.02 1.32
C ALA A 50 -17.97 22.86 0.47
N GLY A 51 -18.36 24.06 0.91
CA GLY A 51 -19.40 24.86 0.25
C GLY A 51 -20.79 24.26 0.37
N LEU A 52 -21.06 23.44 1.38
CA LEU A 52 -22.32 22.70 1.57
C LEU A 52 -23.09 23.17 2.80
N ASN A 53 -24.40 22.94 2.78
CA ASN A 53 -25.21 23.10 3.98
C ASN A 53 -24.81 22.06 5.05
N PRO A 54 -24.69 22.43 6.35
CA PRO A 54 -24.37 21.48 7.40
C PRO A 54 -25.21 20.21 7.45
N ASN A 55 -26.49 20.29 7.09
CA ASN A 55 -27.37 19.12 7.01
C ASN A 55 -26.97 18.14 5.89
N THR A 56 -26.19 18.59 4.90
CA THR A 56 -25.70 17.74 3.82
C THR A 56 -24.67 16.75 4.33
N PHE A 57 -23.90 17.08 5.38
CA PHE A 57 -22.96 16.17 6.00
C PHE A 57 -23.66 14.86 6.41
N TYR A 58 -24.73 14.95 7.16
CA TYR A 58 -25.47 13.80 7.69
C TYR A 58 -26.16 12.92 6.62
N ARG A 59 -26.23 13.39 5.37
CA ARG A 59 -26.66 12.56 4.23
C ARG A 59 -25.59 11.62 3.73
N HIS A 60 -24.31 11.92 4.01
CA HIS A 60 -23.15 11.20 3.49
C HIS A 60 -22.37 10.48 4.57
N PHE A 61 -22.29 11.05 5.74
CA PHE A 61 -21.50 10.53 6.85
C PHE A 61 -22.25 10.66 8.16
N LYS A 62 -22.11 9.66 9.00
CA LYS A 62 -22.72 9.59 10.33
C LYS A 62 -22.03 10.55 11.29
N ASP A 63 -20.69 10.57 11.25
CA ASP A 63 -19.81 11.39 12.07
C ASP A 63 -18.45 11.58 11.36
N VAL A 64 -17.50 12.21 12.04
CA VAL A 64 -16.15 12.46 11.49
C VAL A 64 -15.36 11.16 11.37
N ASP A 65 -15.57 10.19 12.25
CA ASP A 65 -14.93 8.88 12.15
C ASP A 65 -15.37 8.14 10.87
N ASP A 66 -16.67 8.16 10.55
CA ASP A 66 -17.20 7.55 9.31
C ASP A 66 -16.62 8.24 8.05
N LEU A 67 -16.45 9.56 8.07
CA LEU A 67 -15.75 10.30 7.02
C LEU A 67 -14.28 9.86 6.92
N GLY A 68 -13.56 9.78 8.05
CA GLY A 68 -12.17 9.33 8.09
C GLY A 68 -11.99 7.91 7.56
N LEU A 69 -12.86 6.99 7.96
CA LEU A 69 -12.88 5.61 7.45
C LEU A 69 -13.14 5.54 5.93
N ALA A 70 -14.00 6.41 5.41
CA ALA A 70 -14.24 6.49 3.97
C ALA A 70 -13.01 7.02 3.22
N MET A 71 -12.29 8.00 3.78
CA MET A 71 -11.03 8.52 3.22
C MET A 71 -9.96 7.43 3.18
N ILE A 72 -9.76 6.71 4.28
CA ILE A 72 -8.79 5.61 4.37
C ILE A 72 -9.09 4.54 3.31
N ARG A 73 -10.33 4.09 3.20
CA ARG A 73 -10.76 3.11 2.18
C ARG A 73 -10.53 3.60 0.76
N ASN A 74 -10.85 4.86 0.49
CA ASN A 74 -10.68 5.44 -0.85
C ASN A 74 -9.22 5.42 -1.29
N ILE A 75 -8.31 5.90 -0.44
CA ILE A 75 -6.86 5.92 -0.73
C ILE A 75 -6.30 4.49 -0.86
N SER A 76 -6.66 3.58 0.05
CA SER A 76 -6.25 2.19 -0.03
C SER A 76 -6.65 1.54 -1.36
N THR A 77 -7.90 1.71 -1.78
CA THR A 77 -8.41 1.14 -3.04
C THR A 77 -7.68 1.69 -4.27
N GLN A 78 -7.31 2.98 -4.26
CA GLN A 78 -6.59 3.61 -5.36
C GLN A 78 -5.15 3.11 -5.52
N LEU A 79 -4.50 2.65 -4.45
CA LEU A 79 -3.11 2.20 -4.48
C LEU A 79 -2.96 0.68 -4.61
N ARG A 80 -3.81 -0.11 -3.95
CA ARG A 80 -3.65 -1.58 -3.88
C ARG A 80 -3.60 -2.24 -5.24
N GLN A 81 -4.58 -2.01 -6.09
CA GLN A 81 -4.65 -2.65 -7.40
C GLN A 81 -3.49 -2.24 -8.32
N PRO A 82 -3.16 -0.95 -8.47
CA PRO A 82 -1.98 -0.54 -9.24
C PRO A 82 -0.67 -1.18 -8.77
N LEU A 83 -0.44 -1.32 -7.46
CA LEU A 83 0.75 -2.00 -6.95
C LEU A 83 0.79 -3.50 -7.34
N ARG A 84 -0.33 -4.20 -7.23
CA ARG A 84 -0.42 -5.62 -7.63
C ARG A 84 -0.18 -5.78 -9.14
N ASP A 85 -0.80 -4.97 -9.95
CA ASP A 85 -0.66 -5.02 -11.41
C ASP A 85 0.78 -4.73 -11.83
N LEU A 86 1.41 -3.72 -11.22
CA LEU A 86 2.82 -3.38 -11.48
C LEU A 86 3.76 -4.54 -11.10
N ARG A 87 3.59 -5.15 -9.92
CA ARG A 87 4.44 -6.28 -9.49
C ARG A 87 4.30 -7.46 -10.44
N ARG A 88 3.09 -7.75 -10.91
CA ARG A 88 2.83 -8.80 -11.91
C ARG A 88 3.54 -8.51 -13.23
N GLU A 89 3.41 -7.28 -13.74
CA GLU A 89 4.07 -6.86 -14.98
C GLU A 89 5.58 -6.86 -14.86
N ALA A 90 6.14 -6.32 -13.76
CA ALA A 90 7.57 -6.30 -13.52
C ALA A 90 8.15 -7.72 -13.42
N ALA A 91 7.44 -8.62 -12.74
CA ALA A 91 7.81 -10.03 -12.65
C ALA A 91 7.77 -10.74 -14.02
N ALA A 92 6.77 -10.44 -14.86
CA ALA A 92 6.64 -11.01 -16.20
C ALA A 92 7.74 -10.51 -17.17
N ARG A 93 8.02 -9.18 -17.17
CA ARG A 93 9.10 -8.59 -17.98
C ARG A 93 10.47 -9.16 -17.64
N ALA A 94 10.70 -9.47 -16.38
CA ALA A 94 11.95 -10.03 -15.92
C ALA A 94 12.20 -11.49 -16.39
N VAL A 95 11.16 -12.21 -16.80
CA VAL A 95 11.28 -13.56 -17.39
C VAL A 95 11.67 -13.48 -18.87
N GLN A 96 11.27 -12.43 -19.59
CA GLN A 96 11.46 -12.30 -21.04
C GLN A 96 12.79 -11.65 -21.45
N GLY A 97 13.51 -11.03 -20.52
CA GLY A 97 14.76 -10.32 -20.81
C GLY A 97 15.98 -11.23 -20.73
N GLU A 98 16.72 -11.40 -21.81
CA GLU A 98 18.11 -11.86 -21.84
C GLU A 98 19.02 -10.77 -21.21
N HIS A 99 18.95 -10.61 -19.91
CA HIS A 99 19.88 -9.71 -19.23
C HIS A 99 20.82 -10.54 -18.38
N ALA A 100 22.10 -10.15 -18.42
CA ALA A 100 23.19 -10.77 -17.70
C ALA A 100 22.69 -11.32 -16.35
N SER A 101 22.66 -12.63 -16.23
CA SER A 101 22.18 -13.34 -15.05
C SER A 101 23.01 -12.88 -13.86
N MET A 102 22.43 -12.10 -12.98
CA MET A 102 23.03 -11.92 -11.65
C MET A 102 23.23 -13.29 -11.01
N PRO A 103 24.25 -13.48 -10.17
CA PRO A 103 24.48 -14.74 -9.52
C PRO A 103 23.21 -15.23 -8.84
N LYS A 104 22.80 -16.47 -9.15
CA LYS A 104 21.67 -17.10 -8.47
C LYS A 104 22.09 -17.38 -7.02
N LEU A 105 21.51 -16.70 -6.08
CA LEU A 105 21.66 -17.02 -4.67
C LEU A 105 20.59 -18.04 -4.28
N MET A 106 20.99 -19.24 -3.85
CA MET A 106 20.10 -20.35 -3.49
C MET A 106 19.05 -20.69 -4.59
N GLY A 107 19.46 -20.59 -5.88
CA GLY A 107 18.59 -20.92 -7.01
C GLY A 107 17.70 -19.80 -7.52
N ILE A 108 17.75 -18.59 -6.93
CA ILE A 108 16.93 -17.44 -7.30
C ILE A 108 17.73 -16.40 -8.06
N ASP A 109 17.11 -15.86 -9.08
CA ASP A 109 17.57 -14.69 -9.81
C ASP A 109 17.33 -13.41 -8.97
N MET A 110 18.38 -12.98 -8.26
CA MET A 110 18.34 -11.76 -7.45
C MET A 110 18.04 -10.50 -8.28
N GLY A 111 18.36 -10.50 -9.58
CA GLY A 111 18.07 -9.38 -10.47
C GLY A 111 16.58 -9.17 -10.68
N ARG A 112 15.80 -10.27 -10.73
CA ARG A 112 14.35 -10.20 -10.85
C ARG A 112 13.71 -9.59 -9.61
N GLY A 113 14.06 -10.08 -8.44
CA GLY A 113 13.58 -9.54 -7.16
C GLY A 113 13.92 -8.06 -6.99
N LYS A 114 15.17 -7.67 -7.34
CA LYS A 114 15.59 -6.27 -7.27
C LYS A 114 14.78 -5.36 -8.20
N ARG A 115 14.47 -5.78 -9.44
CA ARG A 115 13.65 -4.99 -10.36
C ARG A 115 12.23 -4.80 -9.86
N VAL A 116 11.58 -5.89 -9.41
CA VAL A 116 10.22 -5.81 -8.85
C VAL A 116 10.19 -4.89 -7.63
N CYS A 117 11.20 -4.97 -6.77
CA CYS A 117 11.38 -4.09 -5.63
C CYS A 117 11.49 -2.62 -6.07
N HIS A 118 12.42 -2.33 -6.99
CA HIS A 118 12.62 -0.97 -7.53
C HIS A 118 11.35 -0.37 -8.09
N GLU A 119 10.66 -1.07 -9.00
CA GLU A 119 9.44 -0.57 -9.62
C GLU A 119 8.31 -0.39 -8.59
N THR A 120 8.19 -1.31 -7.61
CA THR A 120 7.16 -1.23 -6.56
C THR A 120 7.39 -0.05 -5.63
N VAL A 121 8.64 0.16 -5.18
CA VAL A 121 9.00 1.29 -4.30
C VAL A 121 8.80 2.62 -5.02
N ASN A 122 9.19 2.71 -6.30
CA ASN A 122 8.98 3.94 -7.06
C ASN A 122 7.50 4.26 -7.23
N LEU A 123 6.65 3.29 -7.63
CA LEU A 123 5.21 3.52 -7.74
C LEU A 123 4.59 3.95 -6.41
N PHE A 124 5.01 3.32 -5.30
CA PHE A 124 4.53 3.69 -3.98
C PHE A 124 4.83 5.16 -3.67
N PHE A 125 6.08 5.61 -3.84
CA PHE A 125 6.45 6.99 -3.54
C PHE A 125 5.93 8.00 -4.56
N ASP A 126 5.70 7.62 -5.81
CA ASP A 126 4.98 8.47 -6.77
C ASP A 126 3.54 8.70 -6.29
N PHE A 127 2.87 7.65 -5.85
CA PHE A 127 1.53 7.78 -5.27
C PHE A 127 1.52 8.60 -3.97
N VAL A 128 2.55 8.47 -3.12
CA VAL A 128 2.73 9.32 -1.94
C VAL A 128 2.86 10.80 -2.32
N ALA A 129 3.64 11.11 -3.37
CA ALA A 129 3.80 12.48 -3.86
C ALA A 129 2.48 13.09 -4.33
N ASP A 130 1.67 12.30 -5.05
CA ASP A 130 0.38 12.73 -5.59
C ASP A 130 -0.72 12.84 -4.51
N ASN A 131 -0.52 12.18 -3.35
CA ASN A 131 -1.51 12.10 -2.27
C ASN A 131 -0.92 12.52 -0.91
N ALA A 132 0.03 13.44 -0.89
CA ALA A 132 0.82 13.81 0.29
C ALA A 132 -0.04 14.15 1.53
N GLU A 133 -1.11 14.94 1.35
CA GLU A 133 -2.00 15.32 2.45
C GLU A 133 -2.65 14.09 3.12
N ALA A 134 -3.07 13.11 2.31
CA ALA A 134 -3.70 11.89 2.81
C ALA A 134 -2.71 11.04 3.64
N PHE A 135 -1.44 10.95 3.21
CA PHE A 135 -0.40 10.24 3.95
C PHE A 135 -0.04 10.95 5.26
N ILE A 136 0.12 12.28 5.26
CA ILE A 136 0.34 13.07 6.49
C ILE A 136 -0.77 12.82 7.50
N ILE A 137 -2.03 12.87 7.05
CA ILE A 137 -3.19 12.61 7.91
C ILE A 137 -3.19 11.15 8.38
N GLY A 138 -2.96 10.20 7.48
CA GLY A 138 -2.94 8.77 7.81
C GLY A 138 -1.91 8.42 8.89
N VAL A 139 -0.67 8.89 8.76
CA VAL A 139 0.36 8.64 9.78
C VAL A 139 0.00 9.32 11.10
N ARG A 140 -0.58 10.52 11.06
CA ARG A 140 -1.04 11.22 12.28
C ARG A 140 -2.18 10.47 12.97
N GLU A 141 -3.17 10.00 12.21
CA GLU A 141 -4.33 9.28 12.75
C GLU A 141 -3.97 7.85 13.21
N LEU A 142 -2.86 7.27 12.75
CA LEU A 142 -2.35 6.01 13.28
C LEU A 142 -2.02 6.11 14.78
N HIS A 143 -1.69 7.31 15.25
CA HIS A 143 -1.45 7.66 16.65
C HIS A 143 -2.52 8.61 17.23
N GLY A 144 -3.58 8.87 16.46
CA GLY A 144 -4.67 9.80 16.80
C GLY A 144 -5.63 9.27 17.88
N ALA A 145 -6.60 10.08 18.22
CA ALA A 145 -7.56 9.77 19.29
C ALA A 145 -8.59 8.70 18.90
N SER A 146 -8.98 8.60 17.61
CA SER A 146 -10.00 7.66 17.15
C SER A 146 -9.50 6.20 17.10
N PRO A 147 -10.03 5.28 17.92
CA PRO A 147 -9.71 3.87 17.83
C PRO A 147 -10.09 3.25 16.49
N ALA A 148 -11.22 3.69 15.91
CA ALA A 148 -11.72 3.17 14.64
C ALA A 148 -10.78 3.50 13.48
N MET A 149 -10.26 4.74 13.39
CA MET A 149 -9.30 5.13 12.37
C MET A 149 -7.95 4.41 12.55
N ARG A 150 -7.47 4.27 13.80
CA ARG A 150 -6.23 3.51 14.06
C ARG A 150 -6.33 2.07 13.60
N GLU A 151 -7.46 1.41 13.87
CA GLU A 151 -7.68 0.02 13.43
C GLU A 151 -7.76 -0.08 11.91
N ALA A 152 -8.55 0.76 11.26
CA ALA A 152 -8.67 0.78 9.81
C ALA A 152 -7.31 1.01 9.11
N LEU A 153 -6.45 1.87 9.66
CA LEU A 153 -5.10 2.09 9.11
C LEU A 153 -4.20 0.86 9.27
N ARG A 154 -4.31 0.13 10.41
CA ARG A 154 -3.59 -1.14 10.59
C ARG A 154 -4.09 -2.20 9.62
N GLU A 155 -5.40 -2.34 9.47
CA GLU A 155 -6.01 -3.25 8.52
C GLU A 155 -5.50 -2.97 7.09
N VAL A 156 -5.46 -1.70 6.66
CA VAL A 156 -4.91 -1.32 5.36
C VAL A 156 -3.45 -1.74 5.22
N MET A 157 -2.61 -1.48 6.22
CA MET A 157 -1.20 -1.91 6.17
C MET A 157 -1.04 -3.42 6.12
N ASP A 158 -1.90 -4.16 6.84
CA ASP A 158 -1.91 -5.63 6.83
C ASP A 158 -2.41 -6.17 5.48
N GLU A 159 -3.42 -5.56 4.86
CA GLU A 159 -3.86 -5.88 3.51
C GLU A 159 -2.76 -5.67 2.44
N PHE A 160 -2.00 -4.58 2.53
CA PHE A 160 -0.83 -4.37 1.65
C PHE A 160 0.26 -5.41 1.87
N ALA A 161 0.47 -5.82 3.11
CA ALA A 161 1.44 -6.86 3.45
C ALA A 161 1.02 -8.24 2.90
N ASP A 162 -0.27 -8.56 2.98
CA ASP A 162 -0.84 -9.80 2.45
C ASP A 162 -0.72 -9.84 0.93
N ASP A 163 -1.13 -8.77 0.24
CA ASP A 163 -0.97 -8.65 -1.21
C ASP A 163 0.50 -8.79 -1.66
N MET A 164 1.43 -8.18 -0.91
CA MET A 164 2.87 -8.31 -1.17
C MET A 164 3.36 -9.75 -0.98
N ALA A 165 2.94 -10.40 0.09
CA ALA A 165 3.33 -11.78 0.38
C ALA A 165 2.79 -12.76 -0.66
N GLU A 166 1.53 -12.63 -1.05
CA GLU A 166 0.91 -13.41 -2.11
C GLU A 166 1.68 -13.26 -3.44
N ASP A 167 1.94 -12.03 -3.86
CA ASP A 167 2.65 -11.74 -5.10
C ASP A 167 4.10 -12.29 -5.08
N ILE A 168 4.80 -12.20 -3.94
CA ILE A 168 6.16 -12.77 -3.79
C ILE A 168 6.16 -14.29 -3.98
N VAL A 169 5.18 -14.97 -3.39
CA VAL A 169 5.03 -16.43 -3.51
C VAL A 169 4.61 -16.82 -4.93
N GLU A 170 3.59 -16.17 -5.47
CA GLU A 170 3.08 -16.45 -6.83
C GLU A 170 4.17 -16.28 -7.89
N PHE A 171 4.93 -15.18 -7.82
CA PHE A 171 5.98 -14.89 -8.80
C PHE A 171 7.33 -15.54 -8.48
N LYS A 172 7.41 -16.32 -7.41
CA LYS A 172 8.63 -17.03 -6.98
C LYS A 172 9.83 -16.08 -6.86
N LEU A 173 9.65 -14.97 -6.17
CA LEU A 173 10.69 -13.96 -5.99
C LEU A 173 11.69 -14.31 -4.87
N LEU A 174 11.35 -15.30 -4.03
CA LEU A 174 12.18 -15.82 -2.94
C LEU A 174 12.39 -17.34 -3.07
N PRO A 175 13.41 -17.91 -2.38
CA PRO A 175 13.61 -19.37 -2.31
C PRO A 175 12.38 -20.09 -1.75
N ALA A 176 12.05 -21.25 -2.35
CA ALA A 176 10.94 -22.09 -1.88
C ALA A 176 11.11 -22.58 -0.42
N LEU A 177 12.33 -22.51 0.11
CA LEU A 177 12.62 -22.84 1.51
C LEU A 177 12.13 -21.76 2.51
N VAL A 178 11.78 -20.55 2.05
CA VAL A 178 11.24 -19.49 2.92
C VAL A 178 9.74 -19.74 3.10
N PRO A 179 9.27 -20.05 4.33
CA PRO A 179 7.86 -20.32 4.58
C PRO A 179 7.00 -19.07 4.33
N GLU A 180 5.79 -19.24 3.82
CA GLU A 180 4.84 -18.14 3.56
C GLU A 180 4.60 -17.26 4.80
N GLY A 181 4.53 -17.87 5.99
CA GLY A 181 4.40 -17.12 7.25
C GLY A 181 5.59 -16.21 7.55
N VAL A 182 6.80 -16.53 7.07
CA VAL A 182 7.98 -15.65 7.15
C VAL A 182 7.85 -14.52 6.14
N VAL A 183 7.47 -14.84 4.89
CA VAL A 183 7.23 -13.84 3.84
C VAL A 183 6.22 -12.80 4.33
N ARG A 184 5.08 -13.24 4.88
CA ARG A 184 4.04 -12.35 5.41
C ARG A 184 4.54 -11.46 6.54
N ARG A 185 5.30 -11.99 7.50
CA ARG A 185 5.87 -11.19 8.60
C ARG A 185 6.82 -10.10 8.08
N VAL A 186 7.69 -10.45 7.13
CA VAL A 186 8.61 -9.49 6.53
C VAL A 186 7.83 -8.44 5.74
N SER A 187 6.83 -8.85 4.95
CA SER A 187 5.95 -7.92 4.22
C SER A 187 5.20 -6.96 5.15
N SER A 188 4.76 -7.41 6.33
CA SER A 188 4.12 -6.54 7.33
C SER A 188 5.09 -5.50 7.89
N LEU A 189 6.35 -5.87 8.15
CA LEU A 189 7.38 -4.91 8.56
C LEU A 189 7.64 -3.87 7.47
N ILE A 190 7.75 -4.31 6.22
CA ILE A 190 7.99 -3.43 5.06
C ILE A 190 6.82 -2.47 4.88
N SER A 191 5.57 -2.95 4.89
CA SER A 191 4.38 -2.12 4.73
C SER A 191 4.33 -0.98 5.75
N ARG A 192 4.56 -1.30 7.01
CA ARG A 192 4.58 -0.29 8.10
C ARG A 192 5.74 0.69 7.97
N ASN A 193 6.90 0.20 7.57
CA ASN A 193 8.08 1.04 7.40
C ASN A 193 7.92 2.02 6.23
N LEU A 194 7.46 1.55 5.07
CA LEU A 194 7.19 2.40 3.90
C LEU A 194 6.14 3.48 4.23
N PHE A 195 5.10 3.11 4.98
CA PHE A 195 4.11 4.08 5.43
C PHE A 195 4.71 5.15 6.34
N GLN A 196 5.63 4.78 7.23
CA GLN A 196 6.35 5.76 8.06
C GLN A 196 7.31 6.63 7.23
N MET A 197 8.07 6.04 6.31
CA MET A 197 9.01 6.76 5.42
C MET A 197 8.30 7.75 4.50
N SER A 198 6.99 7.61 4.28
CA SER A 198 6.23 8.57 3.49
C SER A 198 6.26 9.98 4.06
N LEU A 199 6.39 10.15 5.38
CA LEU A 199 6.51 11.47 6.02
C LEU A 199 7.84 12.14 5.68
N ASP A 200 8.94 11.40 5.76
CA ASP A 200 10.27 11.90 5.44
C ASP A 200 10.32 12.29 3.94
N PHE A 201 9.75 11.44 3.09
CA PHE A 201 9.65 11.70 1.64
C PHE A 201 8.84 12.97 1.30
N ILE A 202 7.77 13.24 2.06
CA ILE A 202 6.95 14.45 1.88
C ILE A 202 7.67 15.67 2.46
N GLY A 203 8.27 15.53 3.66
CA GLY A 203 8.88 16.61 4.42
C GLY A 203 10.23 17.08 3.90
N GLU A 204 10.96 16.21 3.20
CA GLU A 204 12.33 16.45 2.73
C GLU A 204 12.45 16.25 1.20
N PRO A 205 11.88 17.17 0.38
CA PRO A 205 11.85 17.01 -1.08
C PRO A 205 13.21 16.80 -1.74
N GLU A 206 14.27 17.39 -1.18
CA GLU A 206 15.66 17.27 -1.65
C GLU A 206 16.24 15.87 -1.43
N ARG A 207 15.72 15.11 -0.48
CA ARG A 207 16.17 13.75 -0.16
C ARG A 207 15.32 12.64 -0.77
N ARG A 208 14.33 12.97 -1.59
CA ARG A 208 13.40 11.98 -2.18
C ARG A 208 14.10 10.84 -2.92
N ALA A 209 15.17 11.14 -3.65
CA ALA A 209 15.93 10.11 -4.36
C ALA A 209 16.68 9.19 -3.38
N GLU A 210 17.26 9.73 -2.31
CA GLU A 210 17.93 8.99 -1.25
C GLU A 210 16.93 8.10 -0.49
N ILE A 211 15.76 8.63 -0.10
CA ILE A 211 14.73 7.89 0.62
C ILE A 211 14.21 6.69 -0.20
N ARG A 212 14.06 6.84 -1.52
CA ARG A 212 13.69 5.71 -2.40
C ARG A 212 14.76 4.61 -2.38
N LEU A 213 16.03 4.98 -2.47
CA LEU A 213 17.14 4.01 -2.41
C LEU A 213 17.22 3.32 -1.05
N GLU A 214 17.09 4.06 0.05
CA GLU A 214 17.01 3.50 1.40
C GLU A 214 15.86 2.50 1.56
N ALA A 215 14.69 2.83 1.02
CA ALA A 215 13.53 1.94 1.05
C ALA A 215 13.79 0.64 0.27
N GLU A 216 14.37 0.74 -0.94
CA GLU A 216 14.74 -0.43 -1.74
C GLU A 216 15.76 -1.32 -1.01
N GLU A 217 16.81 -0.72 -0.44
CA GLU A 217 17.83 -1.44 0.32
C GLU A 217 17.23 -2.16 1.53
N GLN A 218 16.36 -1.50 2.29
CA GLN A 218 15.70 -2.09 3.45
C GLN A 218 14.83 -3.30 3.05
N VAL A 219 14.05 -3.20 1.97
CA VAL A 219 13.25 -4.32 1.45
C VAL A 219 14.16 -5.50 1.09
N LEU A 220 15.25 -5.24 0.36
CA LEU A 220 16.20 -6.26 -0.06
C LEU A 220 16.91 -6.90 1.13
N PHE A 221 17.35 -6.12 2.12
CA PHE A 221 18.02 -6.62 3.32
C PHE A 221 17.10 -7.52 4.14
N LEU A 222 15.83 -7.12 4.33
CA LEU A 222 14.87 -7.91 5.11
C LEU A 222 14.56 -9.25 4.45
N PHE A 223 14.29 -9.30 3.15
CA PHE A 223 14.01 -10.55 2.46
C PHE A 223 15.26 -11.42 2.28
N THR A 224 16.43 -10.81 2.03
CA THR A 224 17.69 -11.56 1.95
C THR A 224 18.05 -12.15 3.30
N GLY A 225 17.95 -11.37 4.38
CA GLY A 225 18.22 -11.83 5.73
C GLY A 225 17.28 -12.99 6.13
N ALA A 226 15.98 -12.86 5.85
CA ALA A 226 15.02 -13.93 6.10
C ALA A 226 15.37 -15.22 5.32
N SER A 227 15.77 -15.08 4.05
CA SER A 227 16.16 -16.21 3.21
C SER A 227 17.41 -16.92 3.73
N VAL A 228 18.42 -16.17 4.17
CA VAL A 228 19.66 -16.72 4.75
C VAL A 228 19.37 -17.46 6.07
N LEU A 229 18.56 -16.84 6.96
CA LEU A 229 18.22 -17.48 8.25
C LEU A 229 17.47 -18.80 8.03
N GLN A 230 16.52 -18.84 7.12
CA GLN A 230 15.80 -20.08 6.79
C GLN A 230 16.71 -21.15 6.16
N GLY A 231 17.69 -20.72 5.34
CA GLY A 231 18.70 -21.64 4.79
C GLY A 231 19.58 -22.26 5.87
N LEU A 232 20.01 -21.49 6.86
CA LEU A 232 20.81 -21.98 7.99
C LEU A 232 20.02 -22.95 8.87
N GLU A 233 18.76 -22.65 9.18
CA GLU A 233 17.87 -23.53 9.94
C GLU A 233 17.66 -24.89 9.22
N ALA A 234 17.43 -24.87 7.91
CA ALA A 234 17.30 -26.07 7.09
C ALA A 234 18.57 -26.94 7.11
N MET A 235 19.75 -26.32 7.05
CA MET A 235 21.04 -27.06 7.14
C MET A 235 21.30 -27.62 8.53
N GLY A 236 20.95 -26.87 9.59
CA GLY A 236 21.10 -27.32 10.98
C GLY A 236 20.23 -28.53 11.31
N SER A 237 18.99 -28.58 10.79
CA SER A 237 18.09 -29.71 10.97
C SER A 237 18.56 -31.00 10.29
N LEU A 238 19.31 -30.90 9.20
CA LEU A 238 19.93 -32.05 8.49
C LEU A 238 21.18 -32.59 9.21
N GLY A 239 21.86 -31.75 9.98
CA GLY A 239 23.09 -32.14 10.75
C GLY A 239 22.83 -32.79 12.09
N GLY A 240 21.61 -32.65 12.65
CA GLY A 240 21.22 -33.18 13.96
C GLY A 240 20.64 -34.62 13.98
N SER A 241 20.58 -35.28 12.83
CA SER A 241 20.10 -36.68 12.66
C SER A 241 21.21 -37.70 12.49
N ARG A 242 22.33 -37.53 13.19
CA ARG A 242 23.37 -38.57 13.25
C ARG A 242 23.61 -39.03 14.66
#